data_8c93824b3a558a9df134e12f83b06d70
#
_entry.id   8c93824b3a558a9df134e12f83b06d70
#
_cell.length_a   1.000
_cell.length_b   1.000
_cell.length_c   1.000
_cell.angle_alpha   90.00
_cell.angle_beta   90.00
_cell.angle_gamma   90.00
#
_symmetry.space_group_name_H-M   'P 1'
#
loop_
_entity.id
_entity.type
_entity.pdbx_description
1 polymer ?
#
loop_
_entity_poly.entity_id
_entity_poly.type
_entity_poly.pdbx_seq_one_letter_code
_entity_poly.pdbx_strand_id
1 'polypeptide(L)'
;MEAFAATVVANDGVGLAALFTSNGVYVDELFGAHHGRTAIAAMLQRFHDTGRDYRWEFIDPIRDGEIGYARFRFSFASRLPECEGRPVIFEGISQFRFDAGLIARYTEAFDRGVALVQLGFPAERIRRIVEKAAASLMANPDAQAHIGRFRAPS
;
A
#
# COMPACT_ATOMS: atom_id res chain seq x y z
N MET A 1 5.63 7.05 12.30
CA MET A 1 4.60 7.13 11.26
C MET A 1 4.55 8.51 10.61
N GLU A 2 4.61 9.59 11.37
CA GLU A 2 4.65 10.96 10.81
C GLU A 2 5.75 11.17 9.77
N ALA A 3 7.00 10.78 10.05
CA ALA A 3 8.10 10.87 9.09
C ALA A 3 7.83 10.08 7.80
N PHE A 4 7.18 8.92 7.91
CA PHE A 4 6.79 8.11 6.75
C PHE A 4 5.76 8.86 5.87
N ALA A 5 4.69 9.37 6.46
CA ALA A 5 3.70 10.15 5.72
C ALA A 5 4.32 11.41 5.09
N ALA A 6 5.15 12.13 5.84
CA ALA A 6 5.82 13.34 5.37
C ALA A 6 6.73 13.07 4.15
N THR A 7 7.54 11.99 4.18
CA THR A 7 8.40 11.63 3.04
C THR A 7 7.60 11.23 1.81
N VAL A 8 6.49 10.49 1.99
CA VAL A 8 5.62 10.13 0.86
C VAL A 8 4.97 11.36 0.24
N VAL A 9 4.41 12.26 1.04
CA VAL A 9 3.78 13.50 0.55
C VAL A 9 4.77 14.41 -0.15
N ALA A 10 6.01 14.50 0.38
CA ALA A 10 7.07 15.34 -0.18
C ALA A 10 7.77 14.76 -1.42
N ASN A 11 7.44 13.54 -1.87
CA ASN A 11 8.20 12.80 -2.89
C ASN A 11 9.67 12.60 -2.52
N ASP A 12 9.95 12.46 -1.21
CA ASP A 12 11.29 12.21 -0.72
C ASP A 12 11.60 10.71 -0.68
N GLY A 13 11.95 10.15 -1.84
CA GLY A 13 12.25 8.73 -1.96
C GLY A 13 13.48 8.30 -1.15
N VAL A 14 14.47 9.17 -1.00
CA VAL A 14 15.68 8.89 -0.17
C VAL A 14 15.31 8.88 1.30
N GLY A 15 14.56 9.88 1.76
CA GLY A 15 14.06 9.95 3.13
C GLY A 15 13.16 8.77 3.48
N LEU A 16 12.22 8.40 2.59
CA LEU A 16 11.37 7.21 2.79
C LEU A 16 12.23 5.94 2.90
N ALA A 17 13.14 5.72 1.97
CA ALA A 17 14.02 4.56 1.95
C ALA A 17 14.90 4.48 3.21
N ALA A 18 15.34 5.62 3.76
CA ALA A 18 16.15 5.67 4.99
C ALA A 18 15.39 5.18 6.24
N LEU A 19 14.04 5.24 6.23
CA LEU A 19 13.21 4.71 7.32
C LEU A 19 13.19 3.17 7.35
N PHE A 20 13.60 2.52 6.27
CA PHE A 20 13.61 1.05 6.16
C PHE A 20 14.99 0.46 6.46
N THR A 21 15.01 -0.81 6.88
CA THR A 21 16.23 -1.61 6.89
C THR A 21 16.78 -1.75 5.46
N SER A 22 18.04 -2.14 5.30
CA SER A 22 18.66 -2.30 3.96
C SER A 22 17.92 -3.29 3.05
N ASN A 23 17.33 -4.32 3.64
CA ASN A 23 16.54 -5.36 3.00
C ASN A 23 15.03 -5.21 3.28
N GLY A 24 14.60 -4.05 3.76
CA GLY A 24 13.21 -3.76 4.08
C GLY A 24 12.27 -3.91 2.90
N VAL A 25 11.01 -4.18 3.18
CA VAL A 25 9.99 -4.43 2.15
C VAL A 25 8.82 -3.47 2.32
N TYR A 26 8.50 -2.73 1.27
CA TYR A 26 7.25 -1.98 1.14
C TYR A 26 6.27 -2.79 0.29
N VAL A 27 5.15 -3.19 0.85
CA VAL A 27 4.09 -3.88 0.10
C VAL A 27 2.94 -2.91 -0.12
N ASP A 28 2.85 -2.43 -1.36
CA ASP A 28 1.75 -1.60 -1.83
C ASP A 28 0.60 -2.48 -2.32
N GLU A 29 -0.63 -2.11 -1.95
CA GLU A 29 -1.81 -2.91 -2.30
C GLU A 29 -2.13 -2.87 -3.81
N LEU A 30 -1.71 -1.83 -4.54
CA LEU A 30 -1.92 -1.69 -5.99
C LEU A 30 -0.72 -2.16 -6.80
N PHE A 31 0.51 -1.88 -6.35
CA PHE A 31 1.75 -2.08 -7.11
C PHE A 31 2.56 -3.28 -6.63
N GLY A 32 2.19 -3.90 -5.50
CA GLY A 32 2.86 -5.09 -4.98
C GLY A 32 4.09 -4.79 -4.12
N ALA A 33 5.01 -5.75 -4.00
CA ALA A 33 6.14 -5.67 -3.09
C ALA A 33 7.37 -5.01 -3.74
N HIS A 34 8.00 -4.10 -2.99
CA HIS A 34 9.23 -3.42 -3.35
C HIS A 34 10.30 -3.75 -2.31
N HIS A 35 11.37 -4.41 -2.73
CA HIS A 35 12.40 -4.96 -1.86
C HIS A 35 13.64 -4.09 -1.85
N GLY A 36 14.06 -3.68 -0.65
CA GLY A 36 15.25 -2.87 -0.41
C GLY A 36 15.06 -1.40 -0.74
N ARG A 37 15.95 -0.57 -0.18
CA ARG A 37 15.86 0.89 -0.22
C ARG A 37 15.76 1.47 -1.63
N THR A 38 16.53 0.94 -2.58
CA THR A 38 16.53 1.43 -3.96
C THR A 38 15.18 1.23 -4.65
N ALA A 39 14.57 0.05 -4.48
CA ALA A 39 13.26 -0.23 -5.06
C ALA A 39 12.14 0.60 -4.41
N ILE A 40 12.23 0.84 -3.09
CA ILE A 40 11.28 1.68 -2.35
C ILE A 40 11.36 3.14 -2.84
N ALA A 41 12.57 3.71 -3.00
CA ALA A 41 12.73 5.06 -3.53
C ALA A 41 12.18 5.19 -4.96
N ALA A 42 12.48 4.22 -5.82
CA ALA A 42 11.98 4.21 -7.21
C ALA A 42 10.45 4.01 -7.29
N MET A 43 9.85 3.28 -6.37
CA MET A 43 8.40 3.14 -6.26
C MET A 43 7.74 4.50 -5.99
N LEU A 44 8.26 5.27 -5.03
CA LEU A 44 7.68 6.56 -4.69
C LEU A 44 7.67 7.54 -5.87
N GLN A 45 8.74 7.55 -6.69
CA GLN A 45 8.76 8.36 -7.90
C GLN A 45 7.62 7.99 -8.84
N ARG A 46 7.43 6.69 -9.15
CA ARG A 46 6.33 6.23 -10.01
C ARG A 46 4.95 6.58 -9.44
N PHE A 47 4.82 6.57 -8.14
CA PHE A 47 3.62 6.99 -7.45
C PHE A 47 3.29 8.46 -7.76
N HIS A 48 4.27 9.35 -7.67
CA HIS A 48 4.13 10.77 -7.99
C HIS A 48 3.99 11.07 -9.49
N ASP A 49 4.35 10.14 -10.36
CA ASP A 49 4.09 10.27 -11.80
C ASP A 49 2.58 10.16 -12.11
N THR A 50 1.82 9.44 -11.28
CA THR A 50 0.39 9.17 -11.49
C THR A 50 -0.55 10.01 -10.64
N GLY A 51 -0.02 10.80 -9.69
CA GLY A 51 -0.82 11.65 -8.81
C GLY A 51 -0.09 12.91 -8.36
N ARG A 52 -0.83 13.80 -7.71
CA ARG A 52 -0.35 15.04 -7.08
C ARG A 52 -1.21 15.44 -5.89
N ASP A 53 -0.77 16.43 -5.13
CA ASP A 53 -1.51 16.99 -4.00
C ASP A 53 -1.82 15.93 -2.93
N TYR A 54 -0.84 15.08 -2.65
CA TYR A 54 -0.96 13.98 -1.70
C TYR A 54 -1.19 14.47 -0.27
N ARG A 55 -2.08 13.76 0.44
CA ARG A 55 -2.28 13.90 1.88
C ARG A 55 -2.35 12.51 2.50
N TRP A 56 -1.62 12.30 3.57
CA TRP A 56 -1.61 11.05 4.33
C TRP A 56 -1.71 11.35 5.82
N GLU A 57 -2.76 10.86 6.44
CA GLU A 57 -2.99 10.96 7.88
C GLU A 57 -2.96 9.56 8.49
N PHE A 58 -2.15 9.35 9.52
CA PHE A 58 -2.26 8.20 10.39
C PHE A 58 -3.14 8.54 11.59
N ILE A 59 -4.09 7.66 11.89
CA ILE A 59 -5.13 7.83 12.90
C ILE A 59 -4.99 6.69 13.91
N ASP A 60 -5.01 7.01 15.20
CA ASP A 60 -4.93 6.07 16.32
C ASP A 60 -3.75 5.08 16.18
N PRO A 61 -2.51 5.55 16.05
CA PRO A 61 -1.37 4.66 15.92
C PRO A 61 -1.13 3.90 17.23
N ILE A 62 -0.94 2.58 17.11
CA ILE A 62 -0.55 1.72 18.22
C ILE A 62 0.73 0.98 17.86
N ARG A 63 1.54 0.68 18.86
CA ARG A 63 2.74 -0.14 18.72
C ARG A 63 2.92 -1.02 19.93
N ASP A 64 3.21 -2.29 19.67
CA ASP A 64 3.64 -3.26 20.68
C ASP A 64 4.92 -3.96 20.18
N GLY A 65 6.02 -3.70 20.87
CA GLY A 65 7.34 -4.20 20.52
C GLY A 65 7.74 -3.84 19.09
N GLU A 66 7.87 -4.86 18.26
CA GLU A 66 8.29 -4.75 16.85
C GLU A 66 7.13 -4.60 15.85
N ILE A 67 5.90 -4.58 16.33
CA ILE A 67 4.72 -4.47 15.48
C ILE A 67 3.98 -3.18 15.77
N GLY A 68 3.62 -2.43 14.72
CA GLY A 68 2.79 -1.24 14.82
C GLY A 68 1.66 -1.27 13.80
N TYR A 69 0.55 -0.67 14.18
CA TYR A 69 -0.62 -0.48 13.32
C TYR A 69 -1.12 0.95 13.41
N ALA A 70 -1.72 1.42 12.35
CA ALA A 70 -2.50 2.65 12.35
C ALA A 70 -3.61 2.54 11.30
N ARG A 71 -4.77 3.10 11.59
CA ARG A 71 -5.68 3.50 10.52
C ARG A 71 -5.02 4.61 9.72
N PHE A 72 -5.35 4.71 8.45
CA PHE A 72 -4.92 5.84 7.66
C PHE A 72 -6.05 6.38 6.79
N ARG A 73 -5.96 7.65 6.47
CA ARG A 73 -6.70 8.32 5.41
C ARG A 73 -5.72 8.87 4.41
N PHE A 74 -5.95 8.59 3.15
CA PHE A 74 -5.07 8.98 2.08
C PHE A 74 -5.86 9.60 0.93
N SER A 75 -5.36 10.70 0.37
CA SER A 75 -5.98 11.33 -0.77
C SER A 75 -4.96 11.95 -1.72
N PHE A 76 -5.34 12.05 -2.99
CA PHE A 76 -4.54 12.68 -4.04
C PHE A 76 -5.44 13.15 -5.20
N ALA A 77 -4.90 13.99 -6.09
CA ALA A 77 -5.50 14.29 -7.38
C ALA A 77 -4.79 13.49 -8.48
N SER A 78 -5.56 12.81 -9.35
CA SER A 78 -5.01 11.99 -10.43
C SER A 78 -4.25 12.82 -11.46
N ARG A 79 -3.16 12.26 -12.00
CA ARG A 79 -2.45 12.73 -13.19
C ARG A 79 -2.67 11.83 -14.41
N LEU A 80 -3.49 10.79 -14.27
CA LEU A 80 -3.80 9.93 -15.41
C LEU A 80 -4.62 10.71 -16.44
N PRO A 81 -4.26 10.67 -17.75
CA PRO A 81 -4.92 11.50 -18.78
C PRO A 81 -6.44 11.31 -18.83
N GLU A 82 -6.91 10.07 -18.62
CA GLU A 82 -8.33 9.74 -18.67
C GLU A 82 -9.14 10.26 -17.48
N CYS A 83 -8.46 10.71 -16.41
CA CYS A 83 -9.10 11.21 -15.19
C CYS A 83 -8.27 12.30 -14.49
N GLU A 84 -7.58 13.13 -15.26
CA GLU A 84 -6.74 14.24 -14.78
C GLU A 84 -7.52 15.15 -13.80
N GLY A 85 -6.89 15.44 -12.66
CA GLY A 85 -7.43 16.31 -11.63
C GLY A 85 -8.53 15.70 -10.76
N ARG A 86 -9.00 14.47 -11.04
CA ARG A 86 -10.02 13.83 -10.17
C ARG A 86 -9.47 13.59 -8.78
N PRO A 87 -10.17 14.02 -7.73
CA PRO A 87 -9.80 13.69 -6.37
C PRO A 87 -10.12 12.23 -6.06
N VAL A 88 -9.17 11.57 -5.39
CA VAL A 88 -9.32 10.19 -4.90
C VAL A 88 -9.04 10.20 -3.41
N ILE A 89 -9.90 9.54 -2.63
CA ILE A 89 -9.75 9.38 -1.18
C ILE A 89 -10.13 7.96 -0.78
N PHE A 90 -9.34 7.35 0.09
CA PHE A 90 -9.66 6.07 0.70
C PHE A 90 -9.06 5.96 2.10
N GLU A 91 -9.57 5.02 2.86
CA GLU A 91 -9.11 4.70 4.20
C GLU A 91 -8.67 3.25 4.25
N GLY A 92 -7.74 2.96 5.15
CA GLY A 92 -7.24 1.61 5.34
C GLY A 92 -6.53 1.42 6.66
N ILE A 93 -5.82 0.31 6.76
CA ILE A 93 -4.98 -0.03 7.90
C ILE A 93 -3.57 -0.33 7.38
N SER A 94 -2.59 0.31 8.01
CA SER A 94 -1.17 0.03 7.82
C SER A 94 -0.65 -0.85 8.93
N GLN A 95 0.19 -1.82 8.57
CA GLN A 95 0.99 -2.60 9.49
C GLN A 95 2.47 -2.29 9.26
N PHE A 96 3.19 -2.04 10.33
CA PHE A 96 4.63 -1.87 10.37
C PHE A 96 5.26 -3.02 11.15
N ARG A 97 6.28 -3.64 10.61
CA ARG A 97 7.21 -4.48 11.36
C ARG A 97 8.54 -3.74 11.45
N PHE A 98 9.05 -3.63 12.67
CA PHE A 98 10.30 -2.91 12.96
C PHE A 98 11.41 -3.91 13.31
N ASP A 99 12.64 -3.53 12.96
CA ASP A 99 13.87 -4.18 13.37
C ASP A 99 14.90 -3.08 13.71
N ALA A 100 15.44 -3.12 14.92
CA ALA A 100 16.37 -2.11 15.44
C ALA A 100 15.92 -0.65 15.21
N GLY A 101 14.61 -0.39 15.32
CA GLY A 101 14.02 0.94 15.16
C GLY A 101 13.71 1.35 13.71
N LEU A 102 14.15 0.59 12.72
CA LEU A 102 13.84 0.77 11.31
C LEU A 102 12.66 -0.12 10.86
N ILE A 103 12.02 0.24 9.75
CA ILE A 103 10.94 -0.56 9.18
C ILE A 103 11.55 -1.74 8.41
N ALA A 104 11.32 -2.96 8.90
CA ALA A 104 11.68 -4.18 8.19
C ALA A 104 10.62 -4.54 7.14
N ARG A 105 9.33 -4.27 7.45
CA ARG A 105 8.24 -4.49 6.51
C ARG A 105 7.10 -3.52 6.77
N TYR A 106 6.61 -2.94 5.70
CA TYR A 106 5.36 -2.19 5.64
C TYR A 106 4.36 -2.92 4.77
N THR A 107 3.13 -3.03 5.24
CA THR A 107 1.99 -3.54 4.47
C THR A 107 0.77 -2.68 4.74
N GLU A 108 -0.14 -2.64 3.80
CA GLU A 108 -1.41 -1.93 3.95
C GLU A 108 -2.56 -2.77 3.43
N ALA A 109 -3.75 -2.49 3.91
CA ALA A 109 -5.00 -3.05 3.41
C ALA A 109 -6.04 -1.94 3.30
N PHE A 110 -6.62 -1.78 2.11
CA PHE A 110 -7.72 -0.88 1.83
C PHE A 110 -8.60 -1.42 0.70
N ASP A 111 -9.82 -0.89 0.57
CA ASP A 111 -10.68 -1.24 -0.54
C ASP A 111 -10.22 -0.50 -1.81
N ARG A 112 -9.47 -1.21 -2.66
CA ARG A 112 -9.01 -0.67 -3.95
C ARG A 112 -10.15 -0.35 -4.89
N GLY A 113 -11.31 -1.01 -4.78
CA GLY A 113 -12.50 -0.73 -5.58
C GLY A 113 -13.01 0.69 -5.38
N VAL A 114 -12.96 1.19 -4.15
CA VAL A 114 -13.33 2.58 -3.81
C VAL A 114 -12.46 3.58 -4.59
N ALA A 115 -11.15 3.39 -4.62
CA ALA A 115 -10.24 4.27 -5.37
C ALA A 115 -10.49 4.19 -6.90
N LEU A 116 -10.67 3.00 -7.44
CA LEU A 116 -10.88 2.77 -8.87
C LEU A 116 -12.20 3.38 -9.39
N VAL A 117 -13.26 3.31 -8.59
CA VAL A 117 -14.55 3.96 -8.90
C VAL A 117 -14.41 5.47 -8.93
N GLN A 118 -13.72 6.06 -7.96
CA GLN A 118 -13.47 7.52 -7.92
C GLN A 118 -12.62 7.99 -9.12
N LEU A 119 -11.68 7.20 -9.60
CA LEU A 119 -10.95 7.44 -10.85
C LEU A 119 -11.86 7.36 -12.08
N GLY A 120 -13.07 6.84 -11.95
CA GLY A 120 -14.04 6.70 -13.05
C GLY A 120 -13.68 5.60 -14.03
N PHE A 121 -12.97 4.57 -13.57
CA PHE A 121 -12.67 3.43 -14.43
C PHE A 121 -13.93 2.66 -14.79
N PRO A 122 -14.06 2.18 -16.04
CA PRO A 122 -15.18 1.32 -16.43
C PRO A 122 -15.26 0.06 -15.56
N ALA A 123 -16.48 -0.39 -15.26
CA ALA A 123 -16.72 -1.56 -14.41
C ALA A 123 -15.92 -2.80 -14.84
N GLU A 124 -15.77 -3.01 -16.14
CA GLU A 124 -15.00 -4.13 -16.70
C GLU A 124 -13.50 -4.02 -16.39
N ARG A 125 -12.94 -2.80 -16.37
CA ARG A 125 -11.54 -2.57 -15.97
C ARG A 125 -11.36 -2.83 -14.48
N ILE A 126 -12.30 -2.37 -13.65
CA ILE A 126 -12.30 -2.60 -12.22
C ILE A 126 -12.37 -4.11 -11.94
N ARG A 127 -13.30 -4.81 -12.57
CA ARG A 127 -13.45 -6.26 -12.45
C ARG A 127 -12.15 -6.99 -12.70
N ARG A 128 -11.47 -6.70 -13.83
CA ARG A 128 -10.17 -7.32 -14.16
C ARG A 128 -9.08 -7.06 -13.13
N ILE A 129 -9.01 -5.86 -12.58
CA ILE A 129 -8.03 -5.52 -11.54
C ILE A 129 -8.29 -6.32 -10.26
N VAL A 130 -9.55 -6.40 -9.83
CA VAL A 130 -9.95 -7.13 -8.62
C VAL A 130 -9.80 -8.65 -8.82
N GLU A 131 -10.14 -9.18 -9.99
CA GLU A 131 -9.92 -10.61 -10.33
C GLU A 131 -8.44 -10.98 -10.28
N LYS A 132 -7.55 -10.12 -10.79
CA LYS A 132 -6.09 -10.35 -10.68
C LYS A 132 -5.63 -10.39 -9.22
N ALA A 133 -6.16 -9.51 -8.37
CA ALA A 133 -5.85 -9.51 -6.95
C ALA A 133 -6.37 -10.76 -6.24
N ALA A 134 -7.59 -11.18 -6.54
CA ALA A 134 -8.17 -12.42 -6.02
C ALA A 134 -7.35 -13.64 -6.44
N ALA A 135 -6.93 -13.72 -7.69
CA ALA A 135 -6.08 -14.79 -8.19
C ALA A 135 -4.71 -14.80 -7.47
N SER A 136 -4.10 -13.63 -7.25
CA SER A 136 -2.84 -13.52 -6.51
C SER A 136 -2.98 -14.00 -5.06
N LEU A 137 -4.06 -13.61 -4.37
CA LEU A 137 -4.33 -14.08 -3.02
C LEU A 137 -4.55 -15.59 -2.99
N MET A 138 -5.33 -16.13 -3.93
CA MET A 138 -5.56 -17.57 -4.05
C MET A 138 -4.30 -18.37 -4.35
N ALA A 139 -3.32 -17.78 -5.03
CA ALA A 139 -2.03 -18.41 -5.29
C ALA A 139 -1.04 -18.32 -4.10
N ASN A 140 -1.35 -17.52 -3.08
CA ASN A 140 -0.48 -17.36 -1.92
C ASN A 140 -0.44 -18.65 -1.10
N PRO A 141 0.78 -19.18 -0.74
CA PRO A 141 0.89 -20.42 0.02
C PRO A 141 0.17 -20.41 1.38
N ASP A 142 0.20 -19.27 2.10
CA ASP A 142 -0.45 -19.14 3.40
C ASP A 142 -1.98 -19.17 3.24
N ALA A 143 -2.51 -18.51 2.19
CA ALA A 143 -3.93 -18.57 1.87
C ALA A 143 -4.36 -20.00 1.49
N GLN A 144 -3.54 -20.71 0.71
CA GLN A 144 -3.79 -22.11 0.35
C GLN A 144 -3.76 -23.03 1.58
N ALA A 145 -2.80 -22.84 2.48
CA ALA A 145 -2.74 -23.59 3.74
C ALA A 145 -3.97 -23.33 4.62
N HIS A 146 -4.45 -22.07 4.66
CA HIS A 146 -5.65 -21.70 5.39
C HIS A 146 -6.90 -22.37 4.81
N ILE A 147 -7.10 -22.31 3.50
CA ILE A 147 -8.25 -22.91 2.79
C ILE A 147 -8.21 -24.44 2.88
N GLY A 148 -7.03 -25.05 2.83
CA GLY A 148 -6.82 -26.50 2.91
C GLY A 148 -7.44 -27.12 4.17
N ARG A 149 -7.54 -26.35 5.27
CA ARG A 149 -8.19 -26.79 6.51
C ARG A 149 -9.70 -27.04 6.34
N PHE A 150 -10.35 -26.41 5.37
CA PHE A 150 -11.78 -26.63 5.08
C PHE A 150 -12.04 -27.85 4.21
N ARG A 151 -10.99 -28.42 3.58
CA ARG A 151 -11.08 -29.57 2.67
C ARG A 151 -10.66 -30.88 3.34
N ALA A 152 -10.26 -30.87 4.63
CA ALA A 152 -9.96 -32.08 5.36
C ALA A 152 -11.28 -32.87 5.54
N PRO A 153 -11.38 -34.14 5.07
CA PRO A 153 -12.57 -34.96 5.31
C PRO A 153 -12.73 -35.20 6.82
N SER A 154 -13.96 -35.07 7.29
CA SER A 154 -14.41 -35.51 8.62
C SER A 154 -14.22 -37.01 8.76
#